data_261299fc032ea2b6ccef9bd60ea2b50a
#
_entry.id   261299fc032ea2b6ccef9bd60ea2b50a
#
_cell.length_a   1.000
_cell.length_b   1.000
_cell.length_c   1.000
_cell.angle_alpha   90.00
_cell.angle_beta   90.00
_cell.angle_gamma   90.00
#
_symmetry.space_group_name_H-M   'P 1'
#
loop_
_entity.id
_entity.type
_entity.pdbx_description
1 polymer ?
#
loop_
_entity_poly.entity_id
_entity_poly.type
_entity_poly.pdbx_seq_one_letter_code
_entity_poly.pdbx_strand_id
1 'polypeptide(L)'
;MKGIRADDPGGQGRWSFSSQQATLRRLDKAFTAFFRRIGRGRTPGFPRFKGRGWFDTVEWPKDGDGCRWDSQPAHPTTTFVRLQDVGHGRVHQHRPIKGRVKTISVKREGVRWYVVLSCDEVPADTLPATGAMAGIDMGVASLVTTSDGNHLVNPRHLAKTADRLATAQRDLARKTRGSKRRVKAVARVARLHAKVRRQRLDGTHKATLSLVRAYDVIVHEALHVANMTRRAAPQPDGQSGFLPNRASAKSGLNRSILDAGWGVFLTVLAHKAESAGRELIAVNPANTSRICARCGHSAKENRISQAAFRCTACGHATHADVNAAINVLRAGLALRDAAGAA
;
A
#
# COMPACT_ATOMS: atom_id res chain seq x y z
N MET A 1 1.30 21.67 -27.55
CA MET A 1 2.57 20.88 -27.58
C MET A 1 3.26 20.91 -28.95
N LYS A 2 2.56 20.67 -30.09
CA LYS A 2 3.22 20.71 -31.43
C LYS A 2 3.86 22.07 -31.68
N GLY A 3 3.13 23.18 -31.50
CA GLY A 3 3.67 24.53 -31.66
C GLY A 3 4.88 24.81 -30.76
N ILE A 4 4.76 24.60 -29.44
CA ILE A 4 5.87 24.80 -28.48
C ILE A 4 7.13 24.03 -28.87
N ARG A 5 7.01 22.86 -29.46
CA ARG A 5 8.15 22.06 -29.92
C ARG A 5 8.75 22.56 -31.24
N ALA A 6 7.92 23.12 -32.11
CA ALA A 6 8.36 23.74 -33.35
C ALA A 6 9.12 25.03 -33.07
N ASP A 7 8.67 25.82 -32.08
CA ASP A 7 9.27 27.08 -31.68
C ASP A 7 10.59 26.90 -30.90
N ASP A 8 10.82 25.73 -30.29
CA ASP A 8 12.01 25.39 -29.50
C ASP A 8 12.54 23.97 -29.85
N PRO A 9 13.06 23.79 -31.08
CA PRO A 9 13.53 22.47 -31.54
C PRO A 9 14.73 21.94 -30.77
N GLY A 10 15.64 22.82 -30.34
CA GLY A 10 16.84 22.48 -29.57
C GLY A 10 16.57 22.25 -28.07
N GLY A 11 15.48 22.78 -27.55
CA GLY A 11 15.04 22.59 -26.17
C GLY A 11 13.92 21.58 -26.06
N GLN A 12 12.64 22.03 -26.12
CA GLN A 12 11.48 21.15 -25.96
C GLN A 12 11.33 20.15 -27.12
N GLY A 13 11.72 20.52 -28.31
CA GLY A 13 11.62 19.69 -29.51
C GLY A 13 12.47 18.41 -29.46
N ARG A 14 13.60 18.43 -28.78
CA ARG A 14 14.52 17.28 -28.66
C ARG A 14 14.00 16.15 -27.78
N TRP A 15 13.17 16.47 -26.75
CA TRP A 15 12.69 15.47 -25.82
C TRP A 15 11.51 14.66 -26.38
N SER A 16 11.30 13.47 -25.85
CA SER A 16 10.20 12.59 -26.23
C SER A 16 8.82 13.27 -26.12
N PHE A 17 8.09 13.31 -27.24
CA PHE A 17 6.73 13.85 -27.29
C PHE A 17 5.77 13.12 -26.36
N SER A 18 5.85 11.81 -26.30
CA SER A 18 4.96 10.99 -25.46
C SER A 18 5.18 11.23 -23.96
N SER A 19 6.43 11.48 -23.52
CA SER A 19 6.70 11.80 -22.12
C SER A 19 6.20 13.20 -21.75
N GLN A 20 6.24 14.14 -22.66
CA GLN A 20 5.66 15.48 -22.50
C GLN A 20 4.13 15.40 -22.42
N GLN A 21 3.51 14.63 -23.28
CA GLN A 21 2.07 14.35 -23.26
C GLN A 21 1.65 13.65 -21.93
N ALA A 22 2.44 12.71 -21.44
CA ALA A 22 2.18 12.07 -20.14
C ALA A 22 2.21 13.09 -18.98
N THR A 23 3.10 14.09 -19.05
CA THR A 23 3.17 15.18 -18.07
C THR A 23 1.92 16.05 -18.10
N LEU A 24 1.44 16.44 -19.31
CA LEU A 24 0.19 17.19 -19.46
C LEU A 24 -1.02 16.41 -18.96
N ARG A 25 -1.11 15.11 -19.25
CA ARG A 25 -2.18 14.26 -18.73
C ARG A 25 -2.20 14.19 -17.19
N ARG A 26 -1.03 14.29 -16.54
CA ARG A 26 -0.98 14.39 -15.06
C ARG A 26 -1.57 15.71 -14.55
N LEU A 27 -1.31 16.81 -15.25
CA LEU A 27 -1.91 18.10 -14.93
C LEU A 27 -3.43 18.05 -15.11
N ASP A 28 -3.89 17.54 -16.23
CA ASP A 28 -5.32 17.35 -16.52
C ASP A 28 -6.02 16.50 -15.45
N LYS A 29 -5.45 15.35 -15.08
CA LYS A 29 -5.96 14.53 -13.97
C LYS A 29 -6.03 15.29 -12.64
N ALA A 30 -5.07 16.18 -12.36
CA ALA A 30 -5.08 16.97 -11.13
C ALA A 30 -6.26 17.98 -11.11
N PHE A 31 -6.50 18.66 -12.22
CA PHE A 31 -7.65 19.57 -12.37
C PHE A 31 -8.99 18.82 -12.41
N THR A 32 -9.08 17.72 -13.12
CA THR A 32 -10.27 16.85 -13.11
C THR A 32 -10.63 16.40 -11.68
N ALA A 33 -9.62 16.01 -10.90
CA ALA A 33 -9.84 15.65 -9.50
C ALA A 33 -10.26 16.84 -8.63
N PHE A 34 -9.75 18.04 -8.92
CA PHE A 34 -10.15 19.28 -8.26
C PHE A 34 -11.62 19.59 -8.52
N PHE A 35 -12.04 19.68 -9.78
CA PHE A 35 -13.44 19.97 -10.16
C PHE A 35 -14.42 18.90 -9.66
N ARG A 36 -14.04 17.63 -9.72
CA ARG A 36 -14.85 16.54 -9.15
C ARG A 36 -15.10 16.69 -7.65
N ARG A 37 -14.12 17.23 -6.87
CA ARG A 37 -14.31 17.50 -5.44
C ARG A 37 -15.27 18.68 -5.23
N ILE A 38 -15.18 19.74 -6.04
CA ILE A 38 -16.12 20.86 -6.02
C ILE A 38 -17.55 20.35 -6.27
N GLY A 39 -17.78 19.61 -7.35
CA GLY A 39 -19.10 19.06 -7.67
C GLY A 39 -19.67 18.09 -6.62
N ARG A 40 -18.82 17.58 -5.70
CA ARG A 40 -19.25 16.74 -4.57
C ARG A 40 -19.32 17.49 -3.24
N GLY A 41 -19.26 18.82 -3.23
CA GLY A 41 -19.27 19.63 -2.02
C GLY A 41 -18.09 19.37 -1.05
N ARG A 42 -16.98 18.82 -1.55
CA ARG A 42 -15.79 18.55 -0.73
C ARG A 42 -14.78 19.68 -0.86
N THR A 43 -13.93 19.86 0.16
CA THR A 43 -12.81 20.81 0.09
C THR A 43 -11.87 20.43 -1.07
N PRO A 44 -11.78 21.26 -2.14
CA PRO A 44 -11.19 20.83 -3.40
C PRO A 44 -9.66 20.75 -3.38
N GLY A 45 -8.95 21.58 -2.65
CA GLY A 45 -7.50 21.69 -2.68
C GLY A 45 -6.97 21.96 -4.09
N PHE A 46 -6.66 23.23 -4.40
CA PHE A 46 -6.17 23.63 -5.73
C PHE A 46 -4.87 22.90 -6.11
N PRO A 47 -4.68 22.47 -7.37
CA PRO A 47 -3.43 21.87 -7.83
C PRO A 47 -2.25 22.83 -7.61
N ARG A 48 -1.23 22.37 -6.88
CA ARG A 48 -0.07 23.22 -6.56
C ARG A 48 0.94 23.20 -7.71
N PHE A 49 1.47 24.36 -8.05
CA PHE A 49 2.60 24.45 -8.99
C PHE A 49 3.79 23.66 -8.44
N LYS A 50 4.39 22.85 -9.31
CA LYS A 50 5.59 22.07 -9.03
C LYS A 50 6.73 22.56 -9.91
N GLY A 51 7.63 23.32 -9.34
CA GLY A 51 8.84 23.80 -10.03
C GLY A 51 9.91 22.73 -10.19
N ARG A 52 11.08 23.16 -10.66
CA ARG A 52 12.27 22.32 -10.81
C ARG A 52 12.60 21.58 -9.51
N GLY A 53 12.85 20.26 -9.60
CA GLY A 53 13.20 19.41 -8.45
C GLY A 53 12.01 18.75 -7.73
N TRP A 54 10.78 19.08 -8.09
CA TRP A 54 9.57 18.41 -7.61
C TRP A 54 9.15 17.21 -8.46
N PHE A 55 9.65 17.13 -9.70
CA PHE A 55 9.41 16.01 -10.59
C PHE A 55 10.54 14.99 -10.42
N ASP A 56 10.18 13.86 -9.89
CA ASP A 56 11.08 12.73 -9.64
C ASP A 56 10.81 11.55 -10.58
N THR A 57 9.82 11.66 -11.47
CA THR A 57 9.37 10.58 -12.34
C THR A 57 9.03 11.10 -13.72
N VAL A 58 9.61 10.48 -14.75
CA VAL A 58 9.24 10.64 -16.15
C VAL A 58 8.60 9.35 -16.62
N GLU A 59 7.53 9.45 -17.41
CA GLU A 59 6.75 8.32 -17.89
C GLU A 59 6.65 8.34 -19.41
N TRP A 60 6.83 7.18 -20.02
CA TRP A 60 6.57 6.90 -21.42
C TRP A 60 5.45 5.88 -21.51
N PRO A 61 4.27 6.29 -22.03
CA PRO A 61 3.08 5.43 -22.07
C PRO A 61 3.18 4.21 -22.99
N LYS A 62 4.18 4.21 -23.90
CA LYS A 62 4.38 3.14 -24.86
C LYS A 62 5.87 2.84 -24.98
N ASP A 63 6.23 1.55 -24.94
CA ASP A 63 7.56 1.08 -25.27
C ASP A 63 7.86 1.33 -26.75
N GLY A 64 9.06 1.80 -27.06
CA GLY A 64 9.47 2.18 -28.41
C GLY A 64 9.15 3.64 -28.81
N ASP A 65 8.36 4.39 -27.99
CA ASP A 65 8.02 5.79 -28.27
C ASP A 65 8.82 6.74 -27.35
N GLY A 66 10.04 7.05 -27.77
CA GLY A 66 11.00 7.90 -27.02
C GLY A 66 11.67 7.21 -25.81
N CYS A 67 11.30 6.00 -25.50
CA CYS A 67 11.95 5.13 -24.53
C CYS A 67 11.80 3.67 -24.97
N ARG A 68 12.83 2.85 -24.80
CA ARG A 68 12.78 1.43 -25.13
C ARG A 68 13.39 0.61 -24.02
N TRP A 69 12.70 -0.47 -23.65
CA TRP A 69 13.24 -1.51 -22.81
C TRP A 69 14.08 -2.45 -23.65
N ASP A 70 15.37 -2.50 -23.35
CA ASP A 70 16.34 -3.31 -24.10
C ASP A 70 16.87 -4.43 -23.21
N SER A 71 16.07 -5.48 -23.07
CA SER A 71 16.44 -6.68 -22.34
C SER A 71 17.25 -7.61 -23.24
N GLN A 72 18.42 -8.02 -22.79
CA GLN A 72 19.24 -9.02 -23.45
C GLN A 72 19.01 -10.39 -22.80
N PRO A 73 18.33 -11.34 -23.46
CA PRO A 73 18.03 -12.67 -22.88
C PRO A 73 19.28 -13.43 -22.44
N ALA A 74 20.38 -13.30 -23.20
CA ALA A 74 21.66 -13.95 -22.89
C ALA A 74 22.36 -13.39 -21.64
N HIS A 75 22.01 -12.16 -21.23
CA HIS A 75 22.62 -11.47 -20.09
C HIS A 75 21.55 -10.73 -19.29
N PRO A 76 20.70 -11.43 -18.53
CA PRO A 76 19.56 -10.83 -17.82
C PRO A 76 19.97 -9.80 -16.78
N THR A 77 21.22 -9.80 -16.32
CA THR A 77 21.77 -8.79 -15.40
C THR A 77 22.33 -7.55 -16.11
N THR A 78 22.48 -7.59 -17.44
CA THR A 78 23.02 -6.51 -18.26
C THR A 78 21.93 -5.95 -19.17
N THR A 79 20.91 -5.40 -18.58
CA THR A 79 19.78 -4.79 -19.28
C THR A 79 19.93 -3.28 -19.31
N PHE A 80 19.48 -2.67 -20.39
CA PHE A 80 19.47 -1.23 -20.59
C PHE A 80 18.05 -0.72 -20.83
N VAL A 81 17.82 0.52 -20.45
CA VAL A 81 16.71 1.33 -20.92
C VAL A 81 17.30 2.42 -21.83
N ARG A 82 16.83 2.47 -23.06
CA ARG A 82 17.20 3.54 -24.00
C ARG A 82 16.22 4.71 -23.83
N LEU A 83 16.73 5.89 -23.60
CA LEU A 83 15.96 7.12 -23.42
C LEU A 83 16.36 8.11 -24.51
N GLN A 84 15.39 8.65 -25.24
CA GLN A 84 15.63 9.66 -26.29
C GLN A 84 16.41 10.84 -25.70
N ASP A 85 17.46 11.25 -26.38
CA ASP A 85 18.41 12.34 -26.03
C ASP A 85 19.12 12.22 -24.68
N VAL A 86 18.98 11.08 -23.98
CA VAL A 86 19.72 10.77 -22.74
C VAL A 86 20.72 9.66 -22.97
N GLY A 87 20.39 8.71 -23.87
CA GLY A 87 21.23 7.55 -24.15
C GLY A 87 20.74 6.29 -23.43
N HIS A 88 21.67 5.37 -23.13
CA HIS A 88 21.39 4.08 -22.52
C HIS A 88 21.68 4.11 -21.01
N GLY A 89 20.64 3.88 -20.21
CA GLY A 89 20.75 3.69 -18.77
C GLY A 89 20.88 2.21 -18.43
N ARG A 90 21.97 1.79 -17.77
CA ARG A 90 22.12 0.43 -17.27
C ARG A 90 21.12 0.13 -16.14
N VAL A 91 20.42 -1.00 -16.24
CA VAL A 91 19.43 -1.45 -15.26
C VAL A 91 19.86 -2.78 -14.65
N HIS A 92 19.86 -2.87 -13.32
CA HIS A 92 20.02 -4.14 -12.64
C HIS A 92 18.70 -4.90 -12.64
N GLN A 93 18.56 -5.81 -13.56
CA GLN A 93 17.41 -6.71 -13.65
C GLN A 93 17.67 -7.92 -12.76
N HIS A 94 16.83 -8.13 -11.75
CA HIS A 94 16.99 -9.21 -10.79
C HIS A 94 16.03 -10.39 -11.02
N ARG A 95 15.13 -10.27 -11.98
CA ARG A 95 14.18 -11.32 -12.39
C ARG A 95 13.76 -11.13 -13.84
N PRO A 96 13.38 -12.18 -14.56
CA PRO A 96 12.77 -12.08 -15.88
C PRO A 96 11.50 -11.21 -15.83
N ILE A 97 11.25 -10.49 -16.91
CA ILE A 97 9.99 -9.77 -17.10
C ILE A 97 9.00 -10.73 -17.73
N LYS A 98 7.81 -10.82 -17.10
CA LYS A 98 6.70 -11.59 -17.65
C LYS A 98 5.76 -10.65 -18.41
N GLY A 99 5.22 -11.14 -19.53
CA GLY A 99 4.33 -10.37 -20.40
C GLY A 99 5.06 -9.33 -21.25
N ARG A 100 4.29 -8.44 -21.88
CA ARG A 100 4.76 -7.40 -22.78
C ARG A 100 4.88 -6.06 -22.04
N VAL A 101 6.05 -5.41 -22.13
CA VAL A 101 6.24 -4.08 -21.56
C VAL A 101 5.36 -3.06 -22.29
N LYS A 102 4.50 -2.37 -21.55
CA LYS A 102 3.56 -1.37 -22.05
C LYS A 102 4.02 0.04 -21.72
N THR A 103 4.19 0.32 -20.43
CA THR A 103 4.57 1.64 -19.94
C THR A 103 5.92 1.55 -19.22
N ILE A 104 6.79 2.50 -19.52
CA ILE A 104 8.08 2.63 -18.86
C ILE A 104 8.07 3.93 -18.06
N SER A 105 8.47 3.86 -16.78
CA SER A 105 8.71 5.06 -15.99
C SER A 105 10.11 5.02 -15.39
N VAL A 106 10.82 6.13 -15.46
CA VAL A 106 12.10 6.33 -14.77
C VAL A 106 11.86 7.22 -13.58
N LYS A 107 12.14 6.71 -12.37
CA LYS A 107 11.86 7.38 -11.11
C LYS A 107 13.12 7.57 -10.29
N ARG A 108 13.31 8.79 -9.78
CA ARG A 108 14.35 9.09 -8.78
C ARG A 108 13.77 9.00 -7.37
N GLU A 109 14.46 8.32 -6.49
CA GLU A 109 14.15 8.25 -5.06
C GLU A 109 15.41 8.52 -4.24
N GLY A 110 15.55 9.74 -3.76
CA GLY A 110 16.78 10.22 -3.14
C GLY A 110 17.93 10.22 -4.12
N VAL A 111 18.92 9.36 -3.87
CA VAL A 111 20.12 9.19 -4.73
C VAL A 111 20.00 8.00 -5.69
N ARG A 112 18.91 7.26 -5.64
CA ARG A 112 18.72 6.07 -6.48
C ARG A 112 17.73 6.33 -7.59
N TRP A 113 17.99 5.70 -8.75
CA TRP A 113 17.09 5.68 -9.87
C TRP A 113 16.48 4.29 -10.02
N TYR A 114 15.24 4.25 -10.43
CA TYR A 114 14.48 3.03 -10.69
C TYR A 114 13.83 3.11 -12.04
N VAL A 115 13.82 2.01 -12.76
CA VAL A 115 12.95 1.79 -13.89
C VAL A 115 11.74 1.01 -13.37
N VAL A 116 10.54 1.51 -13.64
CA VAL A 116 9.28 0.87 -13.30
C VAL A 116 8.61 0.50 -14.62
N LEU A 117 8.34 -0.77 -14.80
CA LEU A 117 7.68 -1.31 -15.97
C LEU A 117 6.24 -1.69 -15.62
N SER A 118 5.29 -1.29 -16.46
CA SER A 118 3.94 -1.84 -16.47
C SER A 118 3.84 -2.78 -17.65
N CYS A 119 3.46 -4.02 -17.39
CA CYS A 119 3.34 -5.03 -18.40
C CYS A 119 1.86 -5.43 -18.58
N ASP A 120 1.47 -5.76 -19.80
CA ASP A 120 0.24 -6.45 -20.13
C ASP A 120 0.53 -7.89 -20.55
N GLU A 121 -0.52 -8.69 -20.78
CA GLU A 121 -0.41 -10.09 -21.19
C GLU A 121 0.49 -10.92 -20.24
N VAL A 122 0.46 -10.57 -18.94
CA VAL A 122 1.25 -11.29 -17.94
C VAL A 122 0.56 -12.63 -17.66
N PRO A 123 1.19 -13.78 -17.91
CA PRO A 123 0.58 -15.07 -17.63
C PRO A 123 0.35 -15.23 -16.13
N ALA A 124 -0.77 -15.85 -15.78
CA ALA A 124 -1.04 -16.26 -14.39
C ALA A 124 0.04 -17.26 -13.94
N ASP A 125 0.42 -17.16 -12.67
CA ASP A 125 1.41 -18.05 -12.02
C ASP A 125 0.65 -18.95 -11.02
N THR A 126 -0.26 -19.76 -11.58
CA THR A 126 -1.17 -20.60 -10.79
C THR A 126 -0.38 -21.58 -9.93
N LEU A 127 -0.81 -21.73 -8.69
CA LEU A 127 -0.25 -22.69 -7.75
C LEU A 127 -1.12 -23.93 -7.66
N PRO A 128 -0.55 -25.11 -7.39
CA PRO A 128 -1.32 -26.33 -7.13
C PRO A 128 -2.36 -26.13 -6.03
N ALA A 129 -3.51 -26.78 -6.13
CA ALA A 129 -4.54 -26.73 -5.11
C ALA A 129 -4.02 -27.35 -3.80
N THR A 130 -4.39 -26.73 -2.69
CA THR A 130 -4.02 -27.18 -1.33
C THR A 130 -5.20 -27.84 -0.61
N GLY A 131 -6.43 -27.60 -1.06
CA GLY A 131 -7.68 -28.00 -0.39
C GLY A 131 -7.97 -27.18 0.88
N ALA A 132 -7.10 -26.23 1.25
CA ALA A 132 -7.21 -25.49 2.51
C ALA A 132 -7.88 -24.13 2.33
N MET A 133 -8.65 -23.71 3.32
CA MET A 133 -9.34 -22.42 3.38
C MET A 133 -9.08 -21.74 4.71
N ALA A 134 -8.86 -20.43 4.71
CA ALA A 134 -8.66 -19.66 5.94
C ALA A 134 -9.39 -18.31 5.93
N GLY A 135 -9.98 -17.98 7.08
CA GLY A 135 -10.30 -16.61 7.45
C GLY A 135 -9.09 -15.94 8.07
N ILE A 136 -8.90 -14.66 7.79
CA ILE A 136 -7.80 -13.88 8.37
C ILE A 136 -8.34 -12.65 9.10
N ASP A 137 -7.90 -12.48 10.34
CA ASP A 137 -8.08 -11.26 11.12
C ASP A 137 -6.81 -10.42 11.11
N MET A 138 -6.93 -9.12 10.83
CA MET A 138 -5.80 -8.19 10.76
C MET A 138 -5.63 -7.43 12.06
N GLY A 139 -4.49 -7.64 12.73
CA GLY A 139 -4.21 -7.09 14.04
C GLY A 139 -3.01 -6.15 14.10
N VAL A 140 -2.85 -5.50 15.26
CA VAL A 140 -1.68 -4.70 15.62
C VAL A 140 -0.69 -5.52 16.44
N ALA A 141 -1.16 -6.49 17.22
CA ALA A 141 -0.31 -7.44 17.95
C ALA A 141 0.35 -8.42 16.98
N SER A 142 -0.44 -9.23 16.31
CA SER A 142 -0.06 -9.99 15.12
C SER A 142 -0.47 -9.22 13.87
N LEU A 143 0.28 -9.32 12.79
CA LEU A 143 -0.09 -8.68 11.52
C LEU A 143 -1.33 -9.34 10.93
N VAL A 144 -1.39 -10.66 10.99
CA VAL A 144 -2.49 -11.50 10.59
C VAL A 144 -2.61 -12.67 11.57
N THR A 145 -3.83 -13.01 11.94
CA THR A 145 -4.17 -14.26 12.63
C THR A 145 -5.10 -15.05 11.72
N THR A 146 -4.82 -16.33 11.52
CA THR A 146 -5.63 -17.21 10.68
C THR A 146 -6.62 -18.03 11.50
N SER A 147 -7.68 -18.54 10.87
CA SER A 147 -8.72 -19.34 11.51
C SER A 147 -8.21 -20.68 12.05
N ASP A 148 -7.09 -21.18 11.57
CA ASP A 148 -6.40 -22.38 12.05
C ASP A 148 -5.39 -22.11 13.18
N GLY A 149 -5.35 -20.86 13.69
CA GLY A 149 -4.57 -20.45 14.85
C GLY A 149 -3.15 -19.99 14.56
N ASN A 150 -2.75 -19.85 13.30
CA ASN A 150 -1.43 -19.32 12.98
C ASN A 150 -1.39 -17.81 13.14
N HIS A 151 -0.29 -17.29 13.71
CA HIS A 151 -0.04 -15.87 13.93
C HIS A 151 1.15 -15.37 13.11
N LEU A 152 0.91 -14.49 12.14
CA LEU A 152 1.96 -13.81 11.42
C LEU A 152 2.42 -12.59 12.23
N VAL A 153 3.70 -12.56 12.59
CA VAL A 153 4.27 -11.51 13.44
C VAL A 153 4.19 -10.14 12.79
N ASN A 154 3.76 -9.13 13.55
CA ASN A 154 3.88 -7.74 13.14
C ASN A 154 5.30 -7.22 13.41
N PRO A 155 6.11 -6.92 12.38
CA PRO A 155 7.52 -6.57 12.55
C PRO A 155 7.74 -5.16 13.12
N ARG A 156 6.74 -4.29 13.14
CA ARG A 156 6.75 -2.92 13.72
C ARG A 156 7.98 -2.11 13.26
N HIS A 157 8.22 -2.05 11.97
CA HIS A 157 9.44 -1.44 11.40
C HIS A 157 9.60 0.05 11.71
N LEU A 158 8.51 0.83 11.77
CA LEU A 158 8.56 2.23 12.14
C LEU A 158 8.89 2.39 13.62
N ALA A 159 8.24 1.62 14.50
CA ALA A 159 8.48 1.67 15.93
C ALA A 159 9.96 1.40 16.24
N LYS A 160 10.56 0.36 15.63
CA LYS A 160 11.99 0.05 15.78
C LYS A 160 12.94 1.15 15.26
N THR A 161 12.46 2.04 14.40
CA THR A 161 13.27 3.11 13.80
C THR A 161 12.92 4.49 14.39
N ALA A 162 11.93 4.56 15.28
CA ALA A 162 11.34 5.80 15.77
C ALA A 162 12.38 6.76 16.39
N ASP A 163 13.24 6.29 17.29
CA ASP A 163 14.23 7.13 17.98
C ASP A 163 15.28 7.70 17.00
N ARG A 164 15.73 6.86 16.06
CA ARG A 164 16.68 7.28 15.01
C ARG A 164 16.06 8.33 14.10
N LEU A 165 14.77 8.17 13.77
CA LEU A 165 14.02 9.11 12.96
C LEU A 165 13.79 10.42 13.72
N ALA A 166 13.38 10.36 14.98
CA ALA A 166 13.18 11.54 15.83
C ALA A 166 14.49 12.35 15.98
N THR A 167 15.61 11.67 16.20
CA THR A 167 16.94 12.32 16.27
C THR A 167 17.31 12.99 14.94
N ALA A 168 17.10 12.32 13.81
CA ALA A 168 17.37 12.89 12.49
C ALA A 168 16.45 14.09 12.17
N GLN A 169 15.18 14.04 12.59
CA GLN A 169 14.23 15.15 12.43
C GLN A 169 14.58 16.34 13.30
N ARG A 170 14.98 16.13 14.56
CA ARG A 170 15.48 17.21 15.45
C ARG A 170 16.74 17.86 14.88
N ASP A 171 17.68 17.06 14.35
CA ASP A 171 18.87 17.61 13.66
C ASP A 171 18.47 18.44 12.43
N LEU A 172 17.55 17.97 11.60
CA LEU A 172 17.03 18.69 10.45
C LEU A 172 16.37 20.02 10.85
N ALA A 173 15.58 20.03 11.93
CA ALA A 173 14.88 21.24 12.40
C ALA A 173 15.85 22.36 12.79
N ARG A 174 17.04 22.01 13.29
CA ARG A 174 18.09 22.97 13.71
C ARG A 174 18.91 23.54 12.53
N LYS A 175 18.72 23.06 11.28
CA LYS A 175 19.51 23.50 10.13
C LYS A 175 18.85 24.66 9.40
N THR A 176 19.65 25.65 9.05
CA THR A 176 19.21 26.83 8.28
C THR A 176 18.69 26.41 6.90
N ARG A 177 17.54 26.99 6.48
CA ARG A 177 16.96 26.76 5.14
C ARG A 177 17.97 27.18 4.06
N GLY A 178 18.08 26.39 2.99
CA GLY A 178 19.00 26.65 1.86
C GLY A 178 20.43 26.15 2.10
N SER A 179 20.86 25.82 3.32
CA SER A 179 22.23 25.39 3.59
C SER A 179 22.53 23.99 3.07
N LYS A 180 23.79 23.74 2.66
CA LYS A 180 24.28 22.40 2.27
C LYS A 180 24.12 21.37 3.41
N ARG A 181 24.24 21.81 4.67
CA ARG A 181 24.03 20.97 5.86
C ARG A 181 22.57 20.51 5.96
N ARG A 182 21.61 21.40 5.67
CA ARG A 182 20.18 21.05 5.63
C ARG A 182 19.87 20.02 4.54
N VAL A 183 20.45 20.16 3.35
CA VAL A 183 20.27 19.18 2.26
C VAL A 183 20.73 17.79 2.71
N LYS A 184 21.88 17.68 3.38
CA LYS A 184 22.36 16.40 3.95
C LYS A 184 21.42 15.85 5.02
N ALA A 185 20.87 16.70 5.89
CA ALA A 185 19.92 16.28 6.93
C ALA A 185 18.58 15.80 6.33
N VAL A 186 18.03 16.49 5.32
CA VAL A 186 16.86 16.05 4.56
C VAL A 186 17.10 14.68 3.94
N ALA A 187 18.25 14.48 3.30
CA ALA A 187 18.61 13.19 2.70
C ALA A 187 18.71 12.06 3.74
N ARG A 188 19.17 12.34 4.97
CA ARG A 188 19.23 11.39 6.07
C ARG A 188 17.83 10.97 6.52
N VAL A 189 16.92 11.91 6.74
CA VAL A 189 15.53 11.64 7.13
C VAL A 189 14.83 10.84 6.03
N ALA A 190 14.96 11.26 4.75
CA ALA A 190 14.38 10.56 3.61
C ALA A 190 14.89 9.11 3.49
N ARG A 191 16.18 8.87 3.76
CA ARG A 191 16.78 7.52 3.75
C ARG A 191 16.19 6.60 4.83
N LEU A 192 15.95 7.12 6.03
CA LEU A 192 15.31 6.35 7.11
C LEU A 192 13.86 5.97 6.74
N HIS A 193 13.06 6.92 6.25
CA HIS A 193 11.71 6.62 5.76
C HIS A 193 11.71 5.62 4.61
N ALA A 194 12.62 5.75 3.65
CA ALA A 194 12.74 4.82 2.53
C ALA A 194 13.12 3.40 3.01
N LYS A 195 14.00 3.29 4.03
CA LYS A 195 14.34 2.00 4.64
C LYS A 195 13.10 1.33 5.25
N VAL A 196 12.36 2.03 6.09
CA VAL A 196 11.14 1.52 6.73
C VAL A 196 10.12 1.08 5.67
N ARG A 197 9.88 1.91 4.64
CA ARG A 197 8.95 1.56 3.56
C ARG A 197 9.34 0.28 2.83
N ARG A 198 10.63 0.09 2.51
CA ARG A 198 11.11 -1.12 1.84
C ARG A 198 11.00 -2.35 2.72
N GLN A 199 11.34 -2.24 4.01
CA GLN A 199 11.19 -3.34 4.96
C GLN A 199 9.73 -3.77 5.13
N ARG A 200 8.79 -2.80 5.19
CA ARG A 200 7.36 -3.10 5.22
C ARG A 200 6.93 -3.84 3.95
N LEU A 201 7.31 -3.33 2.79
CA LEU A 201 6.92 -3.93 1.51
C LEU A 201 7.48 -5.35 1.36
N ASP A 202 8.73 -5.58 1.72
CA ASP A 202 9.35 -6.91 1.72
C ASP A 202 8.60 -7.86 2.66
N GLY A 203 8.32 -7.44 3.90
CA GLY A 203 7.54 -8.22 4.86
C GLY A 203 6.13 -8.53 4.36
N THR A 204 5.45 -7.54 3.75
CA THR A 204 4.14 -7.71 3.12
C THR A 204 4.18 -8.75 2.01
N HIS A 205 5.16 -8.66 1.10
CA HIS A 205 5.29 -9.63 0.01
C HIS A 205 5.56 -11.05 0.50
N LYS A 206 6.35 -11.22 1.57
CA LYS A 206 6.63 -12.52 2.19
C LYS A 206 5.39 -13.10 2.87
N ALA A 207 4.72 -12.31 3.69
CA ALA A 207 3.53 -12.73 4.41
C ALA A 207 2.35 -13.06 3.47
N THR A 208 2.11 -12.24 2.44
CA THR A 208 1.06 -12.55 1.45
C THR A 208 1.41 -13.76 0.60
N LEU A 209 2.70 -13.99 0.30
CA LEU A 209 3.12 -15.19 -0.42
C LEU A 209 2.91 -16.46 0.42
N SER A 210 3.17 -16.43 1.73
CA SER A 210 2.91 -17.58 2.59
C SER A 210 1.43 -17.95 2.63
N LEU A 211 0.53 -16.94 2.67
CA LEU A 211 -0.92 -17.17 2.65
C LEU A 211 -1.39 -17.81 1.34
N VAL A 212 -1.03 -17.24 0.18
CA VAL A 212 -1.49 -17.79 -1.12
C VAL A 212 -0.89 -19.16 -1.45
N ARG A 213 0.22 -19.54 -0.79
CA ARG A 213 0.78 -20.88 -0.89
C ARG A 213 0.09 -21.88 0.02
N ALA A 214 -0.45 -21.43 1.15
CA ALA A 214 -1.08 -22.29 2.15
C ALA A 214 -2.56 -22.53 1.89
N TYR A 215 -3.28 -21.57 1.28
CA TYR A 215 -4.73 -21.62 1.19
C TYR A 215 -5.23 -21.36 -0.23
N ASP A 216 -6.25 -22.09 -0.65
CA ASP A 216 -6.94 -21.89 -1.92
C ASP A 216 -8.00 -20.79 -1.81
N VAL A 217 -8.65 -20.69 -0.65
CA VAL A 217 -9.64 -19.64 -0.34
C VAL A 217 -9.18 -18.86 0.87
N ILE A 218 -9.10 -17.56 0.72
CA ILE A 218 -8.72 -16.63 1.80
C ILE A 218 -9.86 -15.64 1.99
N VAL A 219 -10.40 -15.59 3.21
CA VAL A 219 -11.46 -14.63 3.56
C VAL A 219 -10.89 -13.57 4.48
N HIS A 220 -11.20 -12.31 4.22
CA HIS A 220 -10.76 -11.19 5.04
C HIS A 220 -11.87 -10.16 5.27
N GLU A 221 -11.73 -9.35 6.31
CA GLU A 221 -12.63 -8.23 6.56
C GLU A 221 -12.45 -7.10 5.54
N ALA A 222 -13.54 -6.51 5.07
CA ALA A 222 -13.57 -5.32 4.21
C ALA A 222 -13.23 -4.04 5.03
N LEU A 223 -11.97 -3.90 5.45
CA LEU A 223 -11.52 -2.83 6.33
C LEU A 223 -11.41 -1.49 5.61
N HIS A 224 -12.13 -0.47 6.07
CA HIS A 224 -11.98 0.91 5.63
C HIS A 224 -10.85 1.62 6.39
N VAL A 225 -9.59 1.25 6.12
CA VAL A 225 -8.39 1.74 6.84
C VAL A 225 -8.32 3.26 6.91
N ALA A 226 -8.72 3.98 5.86
CA ALA A 226 -8.75 5.44 5.84
C ALA A 226 -9.73 6.02 6.89
N ASN A 227 -10.88 5.38 7.11
CA ASN A 227 -11.83 5.78 8.14
C ASN A 227 -11.32 5.42 9.54
N MET A 228 -10.73 4.24 9.69
CA MET A 228 -10.18 3.77 10.96
C MET A 228 -9.05 4.67 11.46
N THR A 229 -8.26 5.26 10.57
CA THR A 229 -7.10 6.11 10.90
C THR A 229 -7.41 7.61 10.90
N ARG A 230 -8.68 8.01 10.84
CA ARG A 230 -9.08 9.41 11.01
C ARG A 230 -8.71 9.92 12.40
N ARG A 231 -8.37 11.20 12.49
CA ARG A 231 -8.16 11.87 13.78
C ARG A 231 -9.46 11.88 14.60
N ALA A 232 -9.33 11.87 15.92
CA ALA A 232 -10.47 12.11 16.79
C ALA A 232 -11.07 13.49 16.48
N ALA A 233 -12.39 13.56 16.36
CA ALA A 233 -13.06 14.83 16.17
C ALA A 233 -12.97 15.69 17.43
N PRO A 234 -12.80 17.01 17.33
CA PRO A 234 -12.91 17.92 18.47
C PRO A 234 -14.32 17.78 19.10
N GLN A 235 -14.38 17.82 20.41
CA GLN A 235 -15.65 17.86 21.18
C GLN A 235 -15.71 19.21 21.91
N PRO A 236 -16.45 20.21 21.39
CA PRO A 236 -16.61 21.50 22.07
C PRO A 236 -17.26 21.31 23.45
N ASP A 237 -16.85 22.09 24.43
CA ASP A 237 -17.41 22.11 25.80
C ASP A 237 -18.60 23.05 25.97
N GLY A 238 -18.95 23.77 24.90
CA GLY A 238 -20.02 24.79 24.91
C GLY A 238 -19.58 26.16 25.48
N GLN A 239 -18.34 26.31 25.96
CA GLN A 239 -17.78 27.52 26.55
C GLN A 239 -16.44 27.94 25.97
N SER A 240 -16.25 27.82 24.65
CA SER A 240 -15.02 28.18 23.93
C SER A 240 -13.82 27.23 24.12
N GLY A 241 -14.00 26.09 24.80
CA GLY A 241 -12.99 25.07 25.03
C GLY A 241 -13.34 23.73 24.33
N PHE A 242 -12.55 22.70 24.65
CA PHE A 242 -12.75 21.35 24.13
C PHE A 242 -12.62 20.31 25.26
N LEU A 243 -13.54 19.36 25.28
CA LEU A 243 -13.49 18.19 26.14
C LEU A 243 -12.41 17.18 25.73
N PRO A 244 -11.85 16.41 26.70
CA PRO A 244 -10.94 15.31 26.40
C PRO A 244 -11.61 14.25 25.50
N ASN A 245 -11.07 14.03 24.28
CA ASN A 245 -11.63 13.13 23.27
C ASN A 245 -10.75 11.91 22.96
N ARG A 246 -9.83 11.55 23.87
CA ARG A 246 -8.87 10.45 23.69
C ARG A 246 -7.99 10.56 22.42
N ALA A 247 -7.75 11.78 21.92
CA ALA A 247 -6.99 12.03 20.69
C ALA A 247 -5.57 11.43 20.74
N SER A 248 -4.90 11.43 21.89
CA SER A 248 -3.58 10.85 22.07
C SER A 248 -3.59 9.33 21.87
N ALA A 249 -4.50 8.61 22.54
CA ALA A 249 -4.67 7.17 22.39
C ALA A 249 -5.04 6.79 20.95
N LYS A 250 -5.98 7.55 20.35
CA LYS A 250 -6.38 7.37 18.93
C LYS A 250 -5.19 7.59 17.98
N SER A 251 -4.37 8.61 18.23
CA SER A 251 -3.15 8.88 17.43
C SER A 251 -2.13 7.73 17.53
N GLY A 252 -1.96 7.16 18.73
CA GLY A 252 -1.12 5.97 18.94
C GLY A 252 -1.61 4.76 18.16
N LEU A 253 -2.90 4.46 18.25
CA LEU A 253 -3.53 3.37 17.49
C LEU A 253 -3.41 3.59 15.97
N ASN A 254 -3.70 4.81 15.48
CA ASN A 254 -3.57 5.16 14.08
C ASN A 254 -2.15 4.93 13.56
N ARG A 255 -1.15 5.30 14.35
CA ARG A 255 0.26 5.07 14.02
C ARG A 255 0.58 3.58 13.91
N SER A 256 0.04 2.76 14.82
CA SER A 256 0.23 1.31 14.81
C SER A 256 -0.42 0.65 13.59
N ILE A 257 -1.66 1.03 13.24
CA ILE A 257 -2.37 0.55 12.04
C ILE A 257 -1.61 0.94 10.76
N LEU A 258 -1.13 2.19 10.68
CA LEU A 258 -0.36 2.67 9.54
C LEU A 258 1.04 2.02 9.47
N ASP A 259 1.64 1.65 10.61
CA ASP A 259 2.90 0.90 10.63
C ASP A 259 2.70 -0.55 10.17
N ALA A 260 1.62 -1.20 10.56
CA ALA A 260 1.25 -2.53 10.08
C ALA A 260 0.96 -2.56 8.56
N GLY A 261 0.43 -1.44 8.01
CA GLY A 261 0.27 -1.27 6.56
C GLY A 261 -0.86 -2.08 5.94
N TRP A 262 -1.96 -2.30 6.66
CA TRP A 262 -3.09 -3.17 6.26
C TRP A 262 -3.60 -2.93 4.84
N GLY A 263 -3.77 -1.66 4.41
CA GLY A 263 -4.24 -1.37 3.06
C GLY A 263 -3.29 -1.86 1.97
N VAL A 264 -1.97 -1.70 2.17
CA VAL A 264 -0.96 -2.21 1.23
C VAL A 264 -0.94 -3.74 1.26
N PHE A 265 -1.09 -4.33 2.45
CA PHE A 265 -1.14 -5.79 2.63
C PHE A 265 -2.28 -6.40 1.83
N LEU A 266 -3.51 -5.91 1.99
CA LEU A 266 -4.69 -6.41 1.26
C LEU A 266 -4.56 -6.20 -0.25
N THR A 267 -4.00 -5.06 -0.70
CA THR A 267 -3.74 -4.83 -2.13
C THR A 267 -2.74 -5.86 -2.69
N VAL A 268 -1.64 -6.11 -2.00
CA VAL A 268 -0.63 -7.10 -2.45
C VAL A 268 -1.18 -8.52 -2.37
N LEU A 269 -1.99 -8.83 -1.36
CA LEU A 269 -2.66 -10.13 -1.23
C LEU A 269 -3.60 -10.37 -2.41
N ALA A 270 -4.44 -9.38 -2.77
CA ALA A 270 -5.37 -9.49 -3.91
C ALA A 270 -4.63 -9.80 -5.23
N HIS A 271 -3.59 -9.05 -5.55
CA HIS A 271 -2.80 -9.31 -6.77
C HIS A 271 -2.11 -10.68 -6.77
N LYS A 272 -1.65 -11.13 -5.60
CA LYS A 272 -1.00 -12.44 -5.52
C LYS A 272 -2.02 -13.58 -5.58
N ALA A 273 -3.18 -13.42 -4.96
CA ALA A 273 -4.27 -14.38 -5.01
C ALA A 273 -4.74 -14.58 -6.45
N GLU A 274 -5.01 -13.47 -7.16
CA GLU A 274 -5.38 -13.48 -8.59
C GLU A 274 -4.32 -14.20 -9.44
N SER A 275 -3.05 -13.82 -9.30
CA SER A 275 -1.95 -14.45 -10.06
C SER A 275 -1.77 -15.93 -9.74
N ALA A 276 -2.03 -16.34 -8.48
CA ALA A 276 -1.87 -17.72 -8.03
C ALA A 276 -3.11 -18.61 -8.28
N GLY A 277 -4.20 -18.05 -8.83
CA GLY A 277 -5.48 -18.74 -8.99
C GLY A 277 -6.18 -19.05 -7.66
N ARG A 278 -6.02 -18.14 -6.66
CA ARG A 278 -6.64 -18.25 -5.34
C ARG A 278 -7.87 -17.37 -5.24
N GLU A 279 -8.87 -17.84 -4.52
CA GLU A 279 -10.08 -17.08 -4.24
C GLU A 279 -9.83 -16.15 -3.04
N LEU A 280 -10.20 -14.86 -3.17
CA LEU A 280 -10.12 -13.88 -2.10
C LEU A 280 -11.50 -13.25 -1.87
N ILE A 281 -12.07 -13.46 -0.67
CA ILE A 281 -13.41 -13.01 -0.33
C ILE A 281 -13.32 -11.93 0.75
N ALA A 282 -14.00 -10.80 0.52
CA ALA A 282 -14.10 -9.73 1.50
C ALA A 282 -15.47 -9.76 2.19
N VAL A 283 -15.48 -9.77 3.54
CA VAL A 283 -16.70 -9.81 4.35
C VAL A 283 -16.90 -8.56 5.18
N ASN A 284 -18.13 -8.28 5.58
CA ASN A 284 -18.45 -7.18 6.50
C ASN A 284 -17.82 -7.45 7.88
N PRO A 285 -17.02 -6.52 8.45
CA PRO A 285 -16.37 -6.69 9.75
C PRO A 285 -17.29 -6.56 10.96
N ALA A 286 -18.58 -6.31 10.76
CA ALA A 286 -19.51 -6.07 11.86
C ALA A 286 -19.66 -7.30 12.75
N ASN A 287 -19.35 -7.13 14.05
CA ASN A 287 -19.49 -8.12 15.13
C ASN A 287 -18.62 -9.39 15.02
N THR A 288 -17.75 -9.54 14.03
CA THR A 288 -16.86 -10.72 13.89
C THR A 288 -16.06 -11.01 15.17
N SER A 289 -15.60 -9.98 15.89
CA SER A 289 -14.87 -10.09 17.13
C SER A 289 -15.72 -10.32 18.38
N ARG A 290 -17.07 -10.28 18.28
CA ARG A 290 -18.00 -10.43 19.42
C ARG A 290 -18.81 -11.71 19.37
N ILE A 291 -18.99 -12.27 18.19
CA ILE A 291 -19.71 -13.51 17.97
C ILE A 291 -18.84 -14.68 18.42
N CYS A 292 -19.44 -15.60 19.18
CA CYS A 292 -18.79 -16.85 19.55
C CYS A 292 -18.71 -17.79 18.34
N ALA A 293 -17.51 -18.20 17.98
CA ALA A 293 -17.29 -19.14 16.87
C ALA A 293 -17.89 -20.54 17.15
N ARG A 294 -18.21 -20.90 18.42
CA ARG A 294 -18.81 -22.18 18.76
C ARG A 294 -20.34 -22.19 18.69
N CYS A 295 -20.98 -21.21 19.34
CA CYS A 295 -22.45 -21.21 19.51
C CYS A 295 -23.18 -20.05 18.84
N GLY A 296 -22.50 -19.13 18.20
CA GLY A 296 -23.09 -17.97 17.53
C GLY A 296 -23.55 -16.83 18.44
N HIS A 297 -23.49 -16.99 19.78
CA HIS A 297 -23.91 -15.95 20.73
C HIS A 297 -23.05 -14.69 20.57
N SER A 298 -23.69 -13.52 20.41
CA SER A 298 -23.03 -12.23 20.21
C SER A 298 -23.19 -11.33 21.42
N ALA A 299 -22.09 -11.06 22.13
CA ALA A 299 -22.06 -10.16 23.27
C ALA A 299 -20.74 -9.41 23.32
N LYS A 300 -20.78 -8.15 23.81
CA LYS A 300 -19.56 -7.32 23.98
C LYS A 300 -18.63 -7.93 25.01
N GLU A 301 -19.20 -8.52 26.03
CA GLU A 301 -18.56 -9.14 27.20
C GLU A 301 -17.79 -10.41 26.84
N ASN A 302 -18.09 -11.04 25.69
CA ASN A 302 -17.36 -12.22 25.18
C ASN A 302 -15.87 -11.91 24.97
N ARG A 303 -15.51 -10.65 24.63
CA ARG A 303 -14.12 -10.23 24.44
C ARG A 303 -13.57 -9.64 25.75
N ILE A 304 -12.94 -10.49 26.58
CA ILE A 304 -12.37 -10.11 27.88
C ILE A 304 -11.20 -9.16 27.72
N SER A 305 -10.32 -9.41 26.75
CA SER A 305 -9.15 -8.59 26.44
C SER A 305 -8.82 -8.60 24.95
N GLN A 306 -7.71 -7.99 24.57
CA GLN A 306 -7.25 -8.05 23.17
C GLN A 306 -6.94 -9.49 22.74
N ALA A 307 -6.42 -10.35 23.62
CA ALA A 307 -6.04 -11.70 23.31
C ALA A 307 -7.05 -12.76 23.81
N ALA A 308 -7.86 -12.45 24.82
CA ALA A 308 -8.73 -13.42 25.46
C ALA A 308 -10.20 -13.25 25.05
N PHE A 309 -10.80 -14.32 24.56
CA PHE A 309 -12.21 -14.46 24.26
C PHE A 309 -12.80 -15.55 25.17
N ARG A 310 -13.96 -15.28 25.79
CA ARG A 310 -14.74 -16.28 26.52
C ARG A 310 -16.22 -15.99 26.33
N CYS A 311 -16.92 -16.94 25.76
CA CYS A 311 -18.35 -16.81 25.50
C CYS A 311 -19.14 -16.80 26.82
N THR A 312 -19.99 -15.81 27.01
CA THR A 312 -20.86 -15.68 28.20
C THR A 312 -22.00 -16.70 28.20
N ALA A 313 -22.39 -17.24 27.03
CA ALA A 313 -23.47 -18.22 26.92
C ALA A 313 -22.99 -19.67 27.04
N CYS A 314 -21.92 -20.08 26.31
CA CYS A 314 -21.47 -21.45 26.27
C CYS A 314 -20.12 -21.74 26.93
N GLY A 315 -19.48 -20.74 27.53
CA GLY A 315 -18.19 -20.87 28.20
C GLY A 315 -16.98 -21.11 27.29
N HIS A 316 -17.16 -21.18 25.96
CA HIS A 316 -16.06 -21.40 25.01
C HIS A 316 -14.99 -20.34 25.17
N ALA A 317 -13.74 -20.76 25.44
CA ALA A 317 -12.59 -19.89 25.63
C ALA A 317 -11.54 -20.16 24.54
N THR A 318 -11.00 -19.09 23.93
CA THR A 318 -9.99 -19.18 22.89
C THR A 318 -9.27 -17.82 22.73
N HIS A 319 -8.27 -17.76 21.84
CA HIS A 319 -7.66 -16.50 21.47
C HIS A 319 -8.66 -15.63 20.68
N ALA A 320 -8.80 -14.35 21.06
CA ALA A 320 -9.83 -13.47 20.50
C ALA A 320 -9.70 -13.29 18.98
N ASP A 321 -8.46 -13.16 18.47
CA ASP A 321 -8.22 -12.97 17.05
C ASP A 321 -8.44 -14.27 16.25
N VAL A 322 -8.22 -15.46 16.85
CA VAL A 322 -8.57 -16.76 16.24
C VAL A 322 -10.08 -16.92 16.14
N ASN A 323 -10.83 -16.58 17.22
CA ASN A 323 -12.29 -16.57 17.18
C ASN A 323 -12.82 -15.65 16.06
N ALA A 324 -12.25 -14.44 15.93
CA ALA A 324 -12.62 -13.51 14.87
C ALA A 324 -12.32 -14.09 13.48
N ALA A 325 -11.14 -14.66 13.27
CA ALA A 325 -10.75 -15.26 12.00
C ALA A 325 -11.65 -16.44 11.59
N ILE A 326 -12.11 -17.27 12.55
CA ILE A 326 -13.09 -18.34 12.28
C ILE A 326 -14.43 -17.74 11.83
N ASN A 327 -14.90 -16.67 12.48
CA ASN A 327 -16.15 -16.01 12.09
C ASN A 327 -16.04 -15.35 10.71
N VAL A 328 -14.86 -14.75 10.39
CA VAL A 328 -14.56 -14.22 9.07
C VAL A 328 -14.63 -15.31 8.01
N LEU A 329 -14.01 -16.48 8.25
CA LEU A 329 -14.08 -17.62 7.33
C LEU A 329 -15.52 -18.05 7.07
N ARG A 330 -16.31 -18.25 8.12
CA ARG A 330 -17.72 -18.67 8.01
C ARG A 330 -18.55 -17.69 7.19
N ALA A 331 -18.39 -16.39 7.46
CA ALA A 331 -19.10 -15.35 6.72
C ALA A 331 -18.74 -15.37 5.22
N GLY A 332 -17.48 -15.62 4.87
CA GLY A 332 -17.05 -15.72 3.48
C GLY A 332 -17.58 -16.96 2.77
N LEU A 333 -17.55 -18.10 3.45
CA LEU A 333 -18.09 -19.35 2.88
C LEU A 333 -19.60 -19.23 2.63
N ALA A 334 -20.36 -18.65 3.57
CA ALA A 334 -21.77 -18.37 3.37
C ALA A 334 -22.06 -17.44 2.18
N LEU A 335 -21.23 -16.43 1.96
CA LEU A 335 -21.35 -15.55 0.79
C LEU A 335 -21.04 -16.29 -0.52
N ARG A 336 -20.02 -17.16 -0.51
CA ARG A 336 -19.65 -17.97 -1.67
C ARG A 336 -20.76 -18.95 -2.04
N ASP A 337 -21.32 -19.65 -1.05
CA ASP A 337 -22.38 -20.63 -1.26
C ASP A 337 -23.66 -19.95 -1.79
N ALA A 338 -24.01 -18.77 -1.27
CA ALA A 338 -25.12 -17.97 -1.78
C ALA A 338 -24.91 -17.49 -3.23
N ALA A 339 -23.68 -17.14 -3.61
CA ALA A 339 -23.35 -16.76 -4.98
C ALA A 339 -23.34 -17.94 -5.96
N GLY A 340 -23.04 -19.14 -5.49
CA GLY A 340 -23.10 -20.37 -6.30
C GLY A 340 -24.51 -20.94 -6.48
N ALA A 341 -25.46 -20.50 -5.64
CA ALA A 341 -26.88 -20.92 -5.71
C ALA A 341 -27.76 -19.96 -6.56
N ALA A 342 -27.25 -18.81 -6.97
CA ALA A 342 -27.90 -17.80 -7.80
C ALA A 342 -27.49 -17.91 -9.26
#